data_2040eb250ccb9f50c46cceeeddeb4be2
#
_entry.id   2040eb250ccb9f50c46cceeeddeb4be2
#
_cell.length_a   1.000
_cell.length_b   1.000
_cell.length_c   1.000
_cell.angle_alpha   90.00
_cell.angle_beta   90.00
_cell.angle_gamma   90.00
#
_symmetry.space_group_name_H-M   'P 1'
#
loop_
_entity.id
_entity.type
_entity.pdbx_description
1 polymer ?
#
loop_
_entity_poly.entity_id
_entity_poly.type
_entity_poly.pdbx_seq_one_letter_code
_entity_poly.pdbx_strand_id
1 'polypeptide(L)'
;TATAEYRVQGRGGKGLKGMETRDAQGEDEASDFVEHLFSAHLHDFLLFFTNTGRMYVERVYQIPEASRTGKGRSIKNMLNLRAEEKIASVLILKAQGAEDEAMWAADKYVLFATKDGTVKKTALEEFKNYRKDGIIAIKLDEGNDLVDVVLTDGNKEVCLVTHEGMCARFHETGDDPTSPNLRPIGRATAGVRGITLDDGDFIVSCITNEPDTMVLVVSENGLGKRTAFDEYRLLANRGGKGVTTMNVTDKTG
;
A
#
# COMPACT_ATOMS: atom_id res chain seq x y z
N THR A 1 -3.42 -13.69 15.49
CA THR A 1 -3.70 -13.25 16.86
C THR A 1 -5.03 -12.51 16.91
N ALA A 2 -5.89 -12.81 17.89
CA ALA A 2 -7.18 -12.16 18.07
C ALA A 2 -7.00 -10.70 18.53
N THR A 3 -7.79 -9.77 17.98
CA THR A 3 -7.72 -8.34 18.37
C THR A 3 -8.03 -8.11 19.86
N ALA A 4 -8.85 -9.00 20.47
CA ALA A 4 -9.18 -8.95 21.90
C ALA A 4 -7.97 -9.15 22.84
N GLU A 5 -6.87 -9.72 22.34
CA GLU A 5 -5.62 -9.85 23.11
C GLU A 5 -4.88 -8.51 23.31
N TYR A 6 -5.27 -7.47 22.57
CA TYR A 6 -4.70 -6.14 22.67
C TYR A 6 -5.61 -5.24 23.51
N ARG A 7 -5.25 -5.02 24.77
CA ARG A 7 -6.00 -4.13 25.66
C ARG A 7 -5.82 -2.68 25.29
N VAL A 8 -6.88 -1.90 25.37
CA VAL A 8 -6.82 -0.44 25.24
C VAL A 8 -5.95 0.15 26.34
N GLN A 9 -5.07 1.08 25.99
CA GLN A 9 -4.20 1.80 26.92
C GLN A 9 -4.44 3.30 26.84
N GLY A 10 -4.21 3.98 27.96
CA GLY A 10 -4.19 5.44 27.99
C GLY A 10 -2.92 6.02 27.33
N ARG A 11 -2.96 7.32 27.07
CA ARG A 11 -1.80 8.07 26.55
C ARG A 11 -0.60 7.94 27.52
N GLY A 12 0.59 7.72 26.97
CA GLY A 12 1.82 7.57 27.74
C GLY A 12 2.06 6.19 28.34
N GLY A 13 1.23 5.19 28.02
CA GLY A 13 1.46 3.79 28.38
C GLY A 13 2.66 3.20 27.64
N LYS A 14 3.28 2.15 28.21
CA LYS A 14 4.43 1.44 27.61
C LYS A 14 4.10 0.63 26.36
N GLY A 15 2.82 0.48 26.01
CA GLY A 15 2.37 -0.40 24.94
C GLY A 15 2.37 -1.88 25.35
N LEU A 16 2.00 -2.74 24.40
CA LEU A 16 2.04 -4.19 24.54
C LEU A 16 2.95 -4.76 23.45
N LYS A 17 3.75 -5.77 23.79
CA LYS A 17 4.54 -6.49 22.81
C LYS A 17 3.59 -7.21 21.83
N GLY A 18 3.66 -6.88 20.54
CA GLY A 18 2.80 -7.39 19.50
C GLY A 18 3.30 -8.69 18.85
N MET A 19 4.62 -8.87 18.81
CA MET A 19 5.29 -10.10 18.38
C MET A 19 6.71 -10.14 18.93
N GLU A 20 7.33 -11.30 18.91
CA GLU A 20 8.75 -11.43 19.22
C GLU A 20 9.57 -11.21 17.95
N THR A 21 10.40 -10.18 17.96
CA THR A 21 11.34 -9.85 16.89
C THR A 21 12.75 -10.36 17.26
N ARG A 22 13.58 -10.57 16.26
CA ARG A 22 15.01 -10.86 16.49
C ARG A 22 15.74 -9.55 16.65
N ASP A 23 16.55 -9.46 17.69
CA ASP A 23 17.52 -8.38 17.81
C ASP A 23 18.71 -8.68 16.87
N ALA A 24 19.31 -7.62 16.32
CA ALA A 24 20.52 -7.74 15.52
C ALA A 24 21.62 -8.45 16.34
N GLN A 25 22.19 -9.53 15.80
CA GLN A 25 23.25 -10.31 16.46
C GLN A 25 24.66 -9.94 15.95
N GLY A 26 24.79 -8.91 15.10
CA GLY A 26 26.04 -8.44 14.52
C GLY A 26 25.93 -7.05 13.95
N GLU A 27 27.05 -6.40 13.64
CA GLU A 27 27.11 -5.03 13.09
C GLU A 27 26.44 -4.90 11.70
N ASP A 28 26.24 -6.03 10.98
CA ASP A 28 25.67 -6.07 9.63
C ASP A 28 24.24 -6.64 9.57
N GLU A 29 23.63 -7.03 10.71
CA GLU A 29 22.26 -7.54 10.75
C GLU A 29 21.29 -6.46 11.20
N ALA A 30 20.32 -6.10 10.35
CA ALA A 30 19.19 -5.26 10.75
C ALA A 30 18.28 -6.02 11.73
N SER A 31 17.82 -5.36 12.80
CA SER A 31 16.81 -5.91 13.70
C SER A 31 15.47 -6.04 12.98
N ASP A 32 14.71 -7.09 13.28
CA ASP A 32 13.34 -7.26 12.77
C ASP A 32 12.43 -6.16 13.33
N PHE A 33 11.54 -5.63 12.50
CA PHE A 33 10.49 -4.69 12.89
C PHE A 33 9.16 -5.01 12.21
N VAL A 34 8.06 -4.48 12.75
CA VAL A 34 6.72 -4.63 12.18
C VAL A 34 6.55 -3.61 11.06
N GLU A 35 6.55 -4.06 9.82
CA GLU A 35 6.37 -3.22 8.63
C GLU A 35 4.88 -3.05 8.28
N HIS A 36 4.11 -4.14 8.32
CA HIS A 36 2.69 -4.13 8.00
C HIS A 36 1.84 -4.64 9.16
N LEU A 37 0.85 -3.85 9.57
CA LEU A 37 -0.13 -4.22 10.59
C LEU A 37 -1.54 -3.92 10.09
N PHE A 38 -2.40 -4.92 10.08
CA PHE A 38 -3.80 -4.77 9.69
C PHE A 38 -4.70 -5.73 10.45
N SER A 39 -6.00 -5.46 10.44
CA SER A 39 -7.03 -6.35 10.98
C SER A 39 -7.92 -6.88 9.87
N ALA A 40 -8.24 -8.18 9.92
CA ALA A 40 -9.07 -8.85 8.94
C ALA A 40 -9.96 -9.89 9.60
N HIS A 41 -11.08 -10.24 8.95
CA HIS A 41 -11.92 -11.37 9.36
C HIS A 41 -11.41 -12.67 8.74
N LEU A 42 -11.74 -13.80 9.36
CA LEU A 42 -11.26 -15.13 8.93
C LEU A 42 -11.57 -15.46 7.45
N HIS A 43 -12.69 -14.99 6.95
CA HIS A 43 -13.12 -15.25 5.57
C HIS A 43 -12.63 -14.22 4.55
N ASP A 44 -11.99 -13.13 5.00
CA ASP A 44 -11.42 -12.14 4.09
C ASP A 44 -10.28 -12.73 3.26
N PHE A 45 -10.04 -12.14 2.09
CA PHE A 45 -8.88 -12.41 1.27
C PHE A 45 -7.79 -11.37 1.53
N LEU A 46 -6.57 -11.84 1.61
CA LEU A 46 -5.38 -11.01 1.61
C LEU A 46 -4.71 -11.09 0.23
N LEU A 47 -4.59 -9.94 -0.42
CA LEU A 47 -3.86 -9.79 -1.67
C LEU A 47 -2.49 -9.22 -1.32
N PHE A 48 -1.46 -10.02 -1.50
CA PHE A 48 -0.07 -9.64 -1.27
C PHE A 48 0.56 -9.19 -2.58
N PHE A 49 1.00 -7.96 -2.63
CA PHE A 49 1.71 -7.42 -3.79
C PHE A 49 3.20 -7.34 -3.50
N THR A 50 4.02 -7.81 -4.44
CA THR A 50 5.48 -7.80 -4.29
C THR A 50 6.09 -6.58 -4.96
N ASN A 51 7.28 -6.20 -4.50
CA ASN A 51 8.08 -5.14 -5.11
C ASN A 51 8.32 -5.36 -6.62
N THR A 52 8.33 -6.62 -7.07
CA THR A 52 8.50 -6.99 -8.49
C THR A 52 7.20 -6.92 -9.32
N GLY A 53 6.10 -6.43 -8.72
CA GLY A 53 4.82 -6.24 -9.41
C GLY A 53 3.99 -7.52 -9.57
N ARG A 54 4.20 -8.54 -8.75
CA ARG A 54 3.36 -9.74 -8.70
C ARG A 54 2.37 -9.68 -7.57
N MET A 55 1.28 -10.44 -7.70
CA MET A 55 0.24 -10.58 -6.68
C MET A 55 0.05 -12.05 -6.30
N TYR A 56 -0.06 -12.29 -5.01
CA TYR A 56 -0.42 -13.57 -4.40
C TYR A 56 -1.70 -13.38 -3.58
N VAL A 57 -2.48 -14.43 -3.42
CA VAL A 57 -3.75 -14.37 -2.68
C VAL A 57 -3.81 -15.51 -1.68
N GLU A 58 -4.18 -15.18 -0.44
CA GLU A 58 -4.47 -16.15 0.62
C GLU A 58 -5.71 -15.75 1.40
N ARG A 59 -6.40 -16.72 1.98
CA ARG A 59 -7.48 -16.47 2.92
C ARG A 59 -6.93 -16.34 4.33
N VAL A 60 -7.52 -15.45 5.13
CA VAL A 60 -7.06 -15.23 6.50
C VAL A 60 -7.09 -16.52 7.33
N TYR A 61 -8.10 -17.38 7.18
CA TYR A 61 -8.16 -18.65 7.92
C TYR A 61 -7.06 -19.66 7.55
N GLN A 62 -6.39 -19.50 6.40
CA GLN A 62 -5.25 -20.34 5.99
C GLN A 62 -3.94 -19.92 6.68
N ILE A 63 -3.93 -18.71 7.26
CA ILE A 63 -2.77 -18.22 8.01
C ILE A 63 -2.76 -18.87 9.39
N PRO A 64 -1.69 -19.59 9.77
CA PRO A 64 -1.61 -20.22 11.07
C PRO A 64 -1.76 -19.22 12.21
N GLU A 65 -2.67 -19.50 13.12
CA GLU A 65 -2.83 -18.71 14.33
C GLU A 65 -1.58 -18.82 15.21
N ALA A 66 -1.17 -17.71 15.80
CA ALA A 66 -0.08 -17.64 16.74
C ALA A 66 -0.47 -16.74 17.93
N SER A 67 0.13 -16.99 19.08
CA SER A 67 -0.03 -16.10 20.22
C SER A 67 0.56 -14.71 19.94
N ARG A 68 0.06 -13.70 20.62
CA ARG A 68 0.52 -12.31 20.52
C ARG A 68 2.04 -12.15 20.70
N THR A 69 2.63 -12.97 21.56
CA THR A 69 4.08 -12.94 21.85
C THR A 69 4.89 -13.95 21.05
N GLY A 70 4.27 -14.66 20.09
CA GLY A 70 4.96 -15.64 19.25
C GLY A 70 5.88 -14.99 18.21
N LYS A 71 6.89 -15.74 17.76
CA LYS A 71 7.84 -15.28 16.71
C LYS A 71 7.25 -15.20 15.30
N GLY A 72 6.07 -15.77 15.08
CA GLY A 72 5.47 -15.89 13.76
C GLY A 72 6.18 -16.93 12.88
N ARG A 73 5.79 -16.98 11.61
CA ARG A 73 6.37 -17.86 10.58
C ARG A 73 6.74 -17.04 9.35
N SER A 74 7.76 -17.48 8.64
CA SER A 74 8.16 -16.85 7.38
C SER A 74 7.00 -16.90 6.37
N ILE A 75 6.72 -15.77 5.74
CA ILE A 75 5.71 -15.65 4.67
C ILE A 75 6.04 -16.56 3.48
N LYS A 76 7.31 -16.88 3.23
CA LYS A 76 7.75 -17.83 2.20
C LYS A 76 7.25 -19.26 2.42
N ASN A 77 6.79 -19.60 3.65
CA ASN A 77 6.14 -20.88 3.94
C ASN A 77 4.66 -20.91 3.54
N MET A 78 4.08 -19.77 3.23
CA MET A 78 2.67 -19.60 2.87
C MET A 78 2.51 -19.25 1.41
N LEU A 79 3.35 -18.35 0.89
CA LEU A 79 3.35 -17.87 -0.47
C LEU A 79 4.57 -18.41 -1.21
N ASN A 80 4.36 -18.85 -2.44
CA ASN A 80 5.44 -19.32 -3.33
C ASN A 80 6.22 -18.12 -3.91
N LEU A 81 6.76 -17.28 -3.02
CA LEU A 81 7.54 -16.10 -3.40
C LEU A 81 8.84 -16.51 -4.11
N ARG A 82 9.22 -15.76 -5.13
CA ARG A 82 10.52 -15.89 -5.77
C ARG A 82 11.63 -15.36 -4.85
N ALA A 83 12.88 -15.66 -5.16
CA ALA A 83 14.01 -15.34 -4.28
C ALA A 83 14.14 -13.84 -3.99
N GLU A 84 13.93 -13.00 -5.01
CA GLU A 84 14.06 -11.55 -4.99
C GLU A 84 12.80 -10.81 -4.51
N GLU A 85 11.65 -11.53 -4.38
CA GLU A 85 10.37 -10.91 -4.03
C GLU A 85 10.28 -10.58 -2.54
N LYS A 86 9.87 -9.35 -2.27
CA LYS A 86 9.47 -8.82 -0.95
C LYS A 86 8.05 -8.30 -1.05
N ILE A 87 7.30 -8.35 0.07
CA ILE A 87 5.97 -7.76 0.10
C ILE A 87 6.11 -6.24 0.15
N ALA A 88 5.49 -5.57 -0.81
CA ALA A 88 5.43 -4.11 -0.89
C ALA A 88 4.13 -3.57 -0.29
N SER A 89 3.00 -4.24 -0.54
CA SER A 89 1.71 -3.80 -0.03
C SER A 89 0.75 -4.98 0.15
N VAL A 90 -0.25 -4.83 1.03
CA VAL A 90 -1.27 -5.84 1.30
C VAL A 90 -2.64 -5.19 1.24
N LEU A 91 -3.53 -5.72 0.39
CA LEU A 91 -4.94 -5.34 0.37
C LEU A 91 -5.80 -6.40 1.04
N ILE A 92 -6.83 -5.94 1.74
CA ILE A 92 -7.84 -6.80 2.35
C ILE A 92 -9.13 -6.68 1.54
N LEU A 93 -9.55 -7.77 0.92
CA LEU A 93 -10.88 -7.86 0.34
C LEU A 93 -11.83 -8.48 1.36
N LYS A 94 -12.77 -7.68 1.83
CA LYS A 94 -13.75 -8.12 2.84
C LYS A 94 -14.75 -9.08 2.22
N ALA A 95 -14.95 -10.23 2.86
CA ALA A 95 -16.00 -11.17 2.52
C ALA A 95 -17.38 -10.55 2.83
N GLN A 96 -18.11 -10.16 1.79
CA GLN A 96 -19.46 -9.59 1.91
C GLN A 96 -20.51 -10.69 1.65
N GLY A 97 -20.65 -11.65 2.57
CA GLY A 97 -21.67 -12.71 2.44
C GLY A 97 -21.14 -14.02 1.83
N ALA A 98 -22.03 -14.86 1.30
CA ALA A 98 -21.75 -16.26 0.97
C ALA A 98 -21.04 -16.49 -0.38
N GLU A 99 -20.93 -15.51 -1.25
CA GLU A 99 -20.39 -15.69 -2.60
C GLU A 99 -19.04 -14.99 -2.80
N ASP A 100 -18.00 -15.79 -3.02
CA ASP A 100 -16.64 -15.31 -3.31
C ASP A 100 -16.56 -14.40 -4.56
N GLU A 101 -17.45 -14.58 -5.54
CA GLU A 101 -17.48 -13.80 -6.77
C GLU A 101 -17.85 -12.32 -6.55
N ALA A 102 -18.73 -12.04 -5.58
CA ALA A 102 -19.14 -10.67 -5.27
C ALA A 102 -18.00 -9.80 -4.74
N MET A 103 -16.94 -10.41 -4.25
CA MET A 103 -15.77 -9.69 -3.73
C MET A 103 -14.89 -9.10 -4.86
N TRP A 104 -14.91 -9.72 -6.04
CA TRP A 104 -14.20 -9.27 -7.24
C TRP A 104 -15.07 -8.34 -8.10
N ALA A 105 -15.79 -7.42 -7.45
CA ALA A 105 -16.76 -6.56 -8.08
C ALA A 105 -16.17 -5.73 -9.21
N ALA A 106 -16.89 -5.62 -10.32
CA ALA A 106 -16.49 -4.91 -11.52
C ALA A 106 -16.42 -3.38 -11.34
N ASP A 107 -17.01 -2.85 -10.28
CA ASP A 107 -17.01 -1.43 -9.92
C ASP A 107 -15.86 -1.02 -9.01
N LYS A 108 -14.94 -1.94 -8.71
CA LYS A 108 -13.73 -1.68 -7.91
C LYS A 108 -12.47 -1.81 -8.75
N TYR A 109 -11.49 -1.04 -8.36
CA TYR A 109 -10.20 -0.99 -9.04
C TYR A 109 -9.06 -1.08 -8.04
N VAL A 110 -7.94 -1.56 -8.53
CA VAL A 110 -6.65 -1.56 -7.83
C VAL A 110 -5.79 -0.48 -8.45
N LEU A 111 -5.35 0.45 -7.63
CA LEU A 111 -4.43 1.51 -8.00
C LEU A 111 -3.04 1.16 -7.49
N PHE A 112 -2.05 1.20 -8.36
CA PHE A 112 -0.65 0.90 -8.11
C PHE A 112 0.16 2.18 -8.16
N ALA A 113 1.14 2.30 -7.29
CA ALA A 113 2.17 3.34 -7.33
C ALA A 113 3.56 2.72 -7.26
N THR A 114 4.44 3.14 -8.14
CA THR A 114 5.81 2.64 -8.23
C THR A 114 6.81 3.69 -7.75
N LYS A 115 8.01 3.27 -7.44
CA LYS A 115 9.07 4.09 -6.87
C LYS A 115 9.39 5.32 -7.74
N ASP A 116 9.36 5.17 -9.06
CA ASP A 116 9.65 6.24 -10.04
C ASP A 116 8.47 7.20 -10.30
N GLY A 117 7.35 7.07 -9.55
CA GLY A 117 6.19 7.92 -9.72
C GLY A 117 5.21 7.49 -10.80
N THR A 118 5.37 6.28 -11.35
CA THR A 118 4.39 5.68 -12.25
C THR A 118 3.19 5.18 -11.47
N VAL A 119 1.99 5.41 -11.99
CA VAL A 119 0.72 4.94 -11.43
C VAL A 119 -0.06 4.14 -12.45
N LYS A 120 -0.86 3.18 -11.98
CA LYS A 120 -1.69 2.34 -12.83
C LYS A 120 -2.98 1.99 -12.13
N LYS A 121 -4.10 2.05 -12.85
CA LYS A 121 -5.41 1.56 -12.41
C LYS A 121 -5.81 0.33 -13.20
N THR A 122 -6.25 -0.73 -12.51
CA THR A 122 -6.71 -1.99 -13.13
C THR A 122 -8.00 -2.43 -12.45
N ALA A 123 -8.99 -2.91 -13.22
CA ALA A 123 -10.22 -3.44 -12.67
C ALA A 123 -9.92 -4.63 -11.72
N LEU A 124 -10.56 -4.65 -10.56
CA LEU A 124 -10.34 -5.70 -9.55
C LEU A 124 -10.69 -7.09 -10.09
N GLU A 125 -11.69 -7.20 -10.95
CA GLU A 125 -12.12 -8.45 -11.56
C GLU A 125 -11.01 -9.16 -12.39
N GLU A 126 -10.04 -8.41 -12.91
CA GLU A 126 -8.90 -8.99 -13.64
C GLU A 126 -8.01 -9.88 -12.75
N PHE A 127 -8.15 -9.78 -11.43
CA PHE A 127 -7.37 -10.55 -10.47
C PHE A 127 -8.08 -11.80 -9.94
N LYS A 128 -9.36 -12.02 -10.28
CA LYS A 128 -10.16 -13.15 -9.78
C LYS A 128 -9.56 -14.52 -10.12
N ASN A 129 -8.86 -14.65 -11.25
CA ASN A 129 -8.21 -15.88 -11.70
C ASN A 129 -6.74 -15.93 -11.23
N TYR A 130 -6.54 -15.80 -9.92
CA TYR A 130 -5.21 -15.90 -9.31
C TYR A 130 -4.70 -17.34 -9.27
N ARG A 131 -3.38 -17.51 -9.11
CA ARG A 131 -2.69 -18.80 -8.99
C ARG A 131 -1.79 -18.82 -7.77
N LYS A 132 -1.50 -20.00 -7.23
CA LYS A 132 -0.59 -20.18 -6.07
C LYS A 132 0.82 -19.62 -6.32
N ASP A 133 1.31 -19.69 -7.56
CA ASP A 133 2.61 -19.14 -7.96
C ASP A 133 2.56 -17.63 -8.25
N GLY A 134 1.47 -16.97 -7.86
CA GLY A 134 1.21 -15.57 -8.13
C GLY A 134 0.96 -15.25 -9.59
N ILE A 135 0.44 -14.05 -9.82
CA ILE A 135 0.18 -13.51 -11.16
C ILE A 135 0.83 -12.13 -11.31
N ILE A 136 1.14 -11.74 -12.54
CA ILE A 136 1.64 -10.38 -12.80
C ILE A 136 0.48 -9.40 -12.55
N ALA A 137 0.72 -8.42 -11.69
CA ALA A 137 -0.23 -7.36 -11.37
C ALA A 137 0.11 -6.05 -12.09
N ILE A 138 1.39 -5.76 -12.25
CA ILE A 138 1.91 -4.61 -13.01
C ILE A 138 3.23 -5.02 -13.66
N LYS A 139 3.50 -4.51 -14.86
CA LYS A 139 4.82 -4.62 -15.49
C LYS A 139 5.67 -3.44 -15.02
N LEU A 140 6.81 -3.75 -14.44
CA LEU A 140 7.79 -2.76 -14.00
C LEU A 140 8.96 -2.70 -14.97
N ASP A 141 9.53 -1.51 -15.10
CA ASP A 141 10.80 -1.32 -15.79
C ASP A 141 11.97 -1.77 -14.90
N GLU A 142 13.12 -2.05 -15.49
CA GLU A 142 14.31 -2.48 -14.76
C GLU A 142 14.76 -1.43 -13.74
N GLY A 143 15.00 -1.85 -12.52
CA GLY A 143 15.39 -0.96 -11.41
C GLY A 143 14.24 -0.21 -10.73
N ASN A 144 12.99 -0.40 -11.18
CA ASN A 144 11.82 0.17 -10.54
C ASN A 144 11.13 -0.85 -9.63
N ASP A 145 10.59 -0.40 -8.52
CA ASP A 145 9.87 -1.21 -7.54
C ASP A 145 8.41 -0.75 -7.41
N LEU A 146 7.50 -1.70 -7.17
CA LEU A 146 6.18 -1.39 -6.68
C LEU A 146 6.29 -0.97 -5.20
N VAL A 147 5.71 0.18 -4.87
CA VAL A 147 5.78 0.74 -3.52
C VAL A 147 4.46 0.55 -2.77
N ASP A 148 3.36 0.90 -3.41
CA ASP A 148 2.07 0.90 -2.73
C ASP A 148 0.93 0.51 -3.65
N VAL A 149 -0.13 -0.05 -3.04
CA VAL A 149 -1.33 -0.49 -3.73
C VAL A 149 -2.55 -0.14 -2.90
N VAL A 150 -3.54 0.52 -3.50
CA VAL A 150 -4.78 0.89 -2.83
C VAL A 150 -6.01 0.44 -3.62
N LEU A 151 -7.09 0.15 -2.90
CA LEU A 151 -8.39 -0.17 -3.50
C LEU A 151 -9.18 1.13 -3.71
N THR A 152 -9.81 1.28 -4.88
CA THR A 152 -10.61 2.44 -5.23
C THR A 152 -11.90 2.05 -5.96
N ASP A 153 -12.90 2.92 -5.90
CA ASP A 153 -14.13 2.84 -6.69
C ASP A 153 -13.99 3.51 -8.07
N GLY A 154 -12.80 4.02 -8.39
CA GLY A 154 -12.50 4.68 -9.67
C GLY A 154 -12.83 6.16 -9.71
N ASN A 155 -13.35 6.73 -8.63
CA ASN A 155 -13.78 8.13 -8.54
C ASN A 155 -13.21 8.83 -7.30
N LYS A 156 -12.01 8.48 -6.90
CA LYS A 156 -11.30 9.04 -5.76
C LYS A 156 -10.29 10.10 -6.19
N GLU A 157 -9.96 10.96 -5.26
CA GLU A 157 -8.74 11.76 -5.35
C GLU A 157 -7.57 10.94 -4.83
N VAL A 158 -6.48 11.01 -5.54
CA VAL A 158 -5.23 10.30 -5.25
C VAL A 158 -4.20 11.30 -4.80
N CYS A 159 -3.47 10.97 -3.75
CA CYS A 159 -2.30 11.73 -3.30
C CYS A 159 -1.07 10.81 -3.34
N LEU A 160 -0.07 11.20 -4.10
CA LEU A 160 1.23 10.55 -4.16
C LEU A 160 2.20 11.34 -3.29
N VAL A 161 2.80 10.68 -2.33
CA VAL A 161 3.75 11.29 -1.38
C VAL A 161 5.15 10.80 -1.67
N THR A 162 6.12 11.73 -1.69
CA THR A 162 7.51 11.41 -1.99
C THR A 162 8.39 11.43 -0.74
N HIS A 163 9.56 10.83 -0.85
CA HIS A 163 10.58 10.78 0.19
C HIS A 163 11.03 12.19 0.62
N GLU A 164 11.20 13.11 -0.34
CA GLU A 164 11.58 14.51 -0.09
C GLU A 164 10.41 15.38 0.42
N GLY A 165 9.28 14.75 0.76
CA GLY A 165 8.15 15.42 1.39
C GLY A 165 7.26 16.21 0.44
N MET A 166 7.21 15.85 -0.84
CA MET A 166 6.25 16.42 -1.79
C MET A 166 4.96 15.59 -1.80
N CYS A 167 3.83 16.21 -2.16
CA CYS A 167 2.55 15.54 -2.36
C CYS A 167 1.87 16.07 -3.63
N ALA A 168 1.55 15.18 -4.55
CA ALA A 168 0.76 15.48 -5.74
C ALA A 168 -0.65 14.90 -5.59
N ARG A 169 -1.67 15.76 -5.48
CA ARG A 169 -3.08 15.38 -5.39
C ARG A 169 -3.77 15.63 -6.72
N PHE A 170 -4.44 14.64 -7.24
CA PHE A 170 -5.24 14.71 -8.48
C PHE A 170 -6.43 13.76 -8.41
N HIS A 171 -7.49 14.04 -9.20
CA HIS A 171 -8.66 13.18 -9.26
C HIS A 171 -8.46 12.06 -10.30
N GLU A 172 -8.93 10.83 -10.02
CA GLU A 172 -8.77 9.69 -10.95
C GLU A 172 -9.41 9.95 -12.32
N THR A 173 -10.60 10.55 -12.34
CA THR A 173 -11.30 10.86 -13.59
C THR A 173 -10.82 12.16 -14.22
N GLY A 174 -10.27 13.13 -13.44
CA GLY A 174 -9.97 14.47 -13.91
C GLY A 174 -11.23 15.30 -14.24
N ASP A 175 -11.01 16.45 -14.84
CA ASP A 175 -12.08 17.39 -15.23
C ASP A 175 -12.72 17.02 -16.58
N ASP A 176 -12.02 16.25 -17.41
CA ASP A 176 -12.49 15.81 -18.73
C ASP A 176 -12.84 14.32 -18.73
N PRO A 177 -14.14 13.95 -18.74
CA PRO A 177 -14.53 12.54 -18.74
C PRO A 177 -14.13 11.78 -20.02
N THR A 178 -13.81 12.51 -21.10
CA THR A 178 -13.33 11.88 -22.35
C THR A 178 -11.82 11.56 -22.30
N SER A 179 -11.09 12.23 -21.38
CA SER A 179 -9.66 12.02 -21.15
C SER A 179 -9.35 11.90 -19.66
N PRO A 180 -9.84 10.85 -18.98
CA PRO A 180 -9.64 10.70 -17.55
C PRO A 180 -8.15 10.57 -17.20
N ASN A 181 -7.77 11.10 -16.02
CA ASN A 181 -6.41 11.04 -15.51
C ASN A 181 -5.89 9.60 -15.40
N LEU A 182 -6.76 8.69 -14.92
CA LEU A 182 -6.43 7.26 -14.81
C LEU A 182 -7.51 6.40 -15.48
N ARG A 183 -7.23 5.94 -16.69
CA ARG A 183 -8.06 4.91 -17.35
C ARG A 183 -7.70 3.55 -16.78
N PRO A 184 -8.68 2.67 -16.53
CA PRO A 184 -8.39 1.27 -16.24
C PRO A 184 -7.66 0.62 -17.42
N ILE A 185 -6.57 -0.07 -17.13
CA ILE A 185 -5.76 -0.79 -18.13
C ILE A 185 -5.44 -2.21 -17.63
N GLY A 186 -5.14 -3.07 -18.57
CA GLY A 186 -4.93 -4.49 -18.30
C GLY A 186 -3.81 -4.78 -17.30
N ARG A 187 -3.95 -5.89 -16.61
CA ARG A 187 -3.11 -6.31 -15.50
C ARG A 187 -1.60 -6.38 -15.84
N ALA A 188 -1.24 -6.92 -16.98
CA ALA A 188 0.16 -7.15 -17.39
C ALA A 188 0.77 -5.96 -18.17
N THR A 189 0.28 -4.74 -17.94
CA THR A 189 0.79 -3.52 -18.59
C THR A 189 1.59 -2.66 -17.60
N ALA A 190 2.43 -1.77 -18.11
CA ALA A 190 3.01 -0.67 -17.36
C ALA A 190 1.94 0.43 -17.08
N GLY A 191 2.27 1.37 -16.21
CA GLY A 191 1.40 2.49 -15.85
C GLY A 191 1.66 3.75 -16.69
N VAL A 192 1.27 4.87 -16.10
CA VAL A 192 1.45 6.23 -16.62
C VAL A 192 2.08 7.10 -15.55
N ARG A 193 2.74 8.19 -15.93
CA ARG A 193 3.33 9.12 -14.98
C ARG A 193 2.26 9.73 -14.07
N GLY A 194 2.37 9.53 -12.76
CA GLY A 194 1.51 10.09 -11.74
C GLY A 194 2.01 11.43 -11.19
N ILE A 195 3.32 11.55 -11.03
CA ILE A 195 4.00 12.72 -10.49
C ILE A 195 5.32 12.94 -11.24
N THR A 196 5.81 14.16 -11.27
CA THR A 196 7.19 14.49 -11.68
C THR A 196 8.05 14.58 -10.43
N LEU A 197 9.05 13.73 -10.34
CA LEU A 197 10.02 13.68 -9.25
C LEU A 197 11.25 14.53 -9.58
N ASP A 198 11.88 15.09 -8.58
CA ASP A 198 13.21 15.69 -8.67
C ASP A 198 14.28 14.58 -8.60
N ASP A 199 15.52 14.91 -8.98
CA ASP A 199 16.61 13.93 -9.01
C ASP A 199 16.87 13.34 -7.62
N GLY A 200 16.83 12.03 -7.51
CA GLY A 200 17.02 11.30 -6.26
C GLY A 200 15.77 11.11 -5.42
N ASP A 201 14.66 11.81 -5.71
CA ASP A 201 13.39 11.63 -5.03
C ASP A 201 12.63 10.38 -5.52
N PHE A 202 11.76 9.83 -4.71
CA PHE A 202 10.97 8.64 -5.03
C PHE A 202 9.66 8.60 -4.24
N ILE A 203 8.70 7.82 -4.71
CA ILE A 203 7.41 7.62 -4.02
C ILE A 203 7.62 6.74 -2.78
N VAL A 204 6.99 7.17 -1.68
CA VAL A 204 6.92 6.40 -0.43
C VAL A 204 5.51 5.93 -0.10
N SER A 205 4.47 6.61 -0.61
CA SER A 205 3.08 6.20 -0.34
C SER A 205 2.12 6.72 -1.41
N CYS A 206 1.05 5.96 -1.60
CA CYS A 206 -0.12 6.32 -2.41
C CYS A 206 -1.37 6.20 -1.54
N ILE A 207 -2.12 7.28 -1.39
CA ILE A 207 -3.35 7.31 -0.61
C ILE A 207 -4.51 7.86 -1.43
N THR A 208 -5.73 7.47 -1.07
CA THR A 208 -6.95 8.01 -1.62
C THR A 208 -7.73 8.77 -0.55
N ASN A 209 -8.51 9.76 -0.96
CA ASN A 209 -9.38 10.48 -0.03
C ASN A 209 -10.51 9.58 0.45
N GLU A 210 -10.77 9.65 1.76
CA GLU A 210 -11.95 9.08 2.40
C GLU A 210 -12.68 10.19 3.17
N PRO A 211 -14.02 10.13 3.27
CA PRO A 211 -14.77 11.13 4.03
C PRO A 211 -14.23 11.28 5.47
N ASP A 212 -14.16 12.51 5.95
CA ASP A 212 -13.77 12.84 7.32
C ASP A 212 -12.39 12.33 7.76
N THR A 213 -11.47 12.13 6.80
CA THR A 213 -10.11 11.67 7.07
C THR A 213 -9.08 12.79 6.91
N MET A 214 -7.94 12.59 7.54
CA MET A 214 -6.77 13.48 7.45
C MET A 214 -5.55 12.67 7.00
N VAL A 215 -4.64 13.32 6.31
CA VAL A 215 -3.34 12.75 5.97
C VAL A 215 -2.43 12.84 7.19
N LEU A 216 -1.95 11.71 7.68
CA LEU A 216 -0.87 11.64 8.66
C LEU A 216 0.45 11.45 7.92
N VAL A 217 1.33 12.41 8.03
CA VAL A 217 2.71 12.33 7.52
C VAL A 217 3.64 12.15 8.71
N VAL A 218 4.54 11.17 8.61
CA VAL A 218 5.55 10.90 9.64
C VAL A 218 6.91 10.80 8.95
N SER A 219 7.88 11.54 9.46
CA SER A 219 9.26 11.50 8.97
C SER A 219 10.06 10.38 9.63
N GLU A 220 11.22 10.08 9.08
CA GLU A 220 12.12 9.02 9.54
C GLU A 220 12.53 9.19 11.02
N ASN A 221 12.75 10.42 11.47
CA ASN A 221 13.07 10.72 12.86
C ASN A 221 11.83 10.81 13.80
N GLY A 222 10.65 10.34 13.33
CA GLY A 222 9.44 10.20 14.13
C GLY A 222 8.65 11.50 14.34
N LEU A 223 8.94 12.56 13.61
CA LEU A 223 8.13 13.77 13.63
C LEU A 223 6.92 13.60 12.71
N GLY A 224 5.74 13.88 13.24
CA GLY A 224 4.51 13.68 12.46
C GLY A 224 3.52 14.82 12.61
N LYS A 225 2.74 15.05 11.57
CA LYS A 225 1.61 15.99 11.57
C LYS A 225 0.41 15.42 10.83
N ARG A 226 -0.77 15.89 11.19
CA ARG A 226 -2.01 15.62 10.44
C ARG A 226 -2.42 16.88 9.69
N THR A 227 -2.76 16.70 8.42
CA THR A 227 -3.21 17.77 7.52
C THR A 227 -4.53 17.33 6.88
N ALA A 228 -5.51 18.21 6.77
CA ALA A 228 -6.74 17.90 6.05
C ALA A 228 -6.41 17.62 4.58
N PHE A 229 -7.12 16.65 3.98
CA PHE A 229 -6.81 16.22 2.61
C PHE A 229 -7.00 17.37 1.59
N ASP A 230 -7.96 18.23 1.82
CA ASP A 230 -8.32 19.39 0.97
C ASP A 230 -7.35 20.56 1.07
N GLU A 231 -6.45 20.58 2.07
CA GLU A 231 -5.36 21.56 2.11
C GLU A 231 -4.28 21.32 1.04
N TYR A 232 -4.22 20.11 0.49
CA TYR A 232 -3.35 19.82 -0.66
C TYR A 232 -4.02 20.33 -1.93
N ARG A 233 -3.33 21.17 -2.69
CA ARG A 233 -3.86 21.69 -3.95
C ARG A 233 -4.22 20.55 -4.89
N LEU A 234 -5.48 20.51 -5.35
CA LEU A 234 -5.92 19.60 -6.39
C LEU A 234 -5.33 20.04 -7.74
N LEU A 235 -4.58 19.13 -8.36
CA LEU A 235 -4.06 19.33 -9.72
C LEU A 235 -5.13 18.92 -10.73
N ALA A 236 -5.34 19.73 -11.78
CA ALA A 236 -6.27 19.39 -12.86
C ALA A 236 -5.86 18.09 -13.57
N ASN A 237 -4.57 17.84 -13.69
CA ASN A 237 -4.01 16.65 -14.31
C ASN A 237 -2.93 16.02 -13.43
N ARG A 238 -2.79 14.68 -13.52
CA ARG A 238 -1.64 13.94 -12.98
C ARG A 238 -0.32 14.40 -13.62
N GLY A 239 0.81 14.04 -13.02
CA GLY A 239 2.14 14.29 -13.59
C GLY A 239 2.79 15.61 -13.17
N GLY A 240 2.11 16.45 -12.37
CA GLY A 240 2.72 17.67 -11.79
C GLY A 240 3.67 17.34 -10.63
N LYS A 241 4.47 18.30 -10.17
CA LYS A 241 5.39 18.15 -9.03
C LYS A 241 4.67 18.11 -7.66
N GLY A 242 3.44 18.59 -7.57
CA GLY A 242 2.72 18.68 -6.30
C GLY A 242 3.10 19.88 -5.44
N VAL A 243 2.86 19.76 -4.14
CA VAL A 243 3.15 20.78 -3.11
C VAL A 243 3.91 20.12 -1.96
N THR A 244 4.65 20.90 -1.20
CA THR A 244 5.34 20.40 -0.01
C THR A 244 4.34 19.98 1.06
N THR A 245 4.39 18.73 1.48
CA THR A 245 3.63 18.24 2.64
C THR A 245 4.44 18.32 3.92
N MET A 246 5.72 18.04 3.89
CA MET A 246 6.64 18.13 5.02
C MET A 246 7.99 18.65 4.54
N ASN A 247 8.60 19.51 5.34
CA ASN A 247 9.98 19.94 5.06
C ASN A 247 10.93 18.89 5.65
N VAL A 248 11.52 18.10 4.78
CA VAL A 248 12.50 17.06 5.13
C VAL A 248 13.88 17.69 5.24
N THR A 249 14.56 17.43 6.35
CA THR A 249 15.90 17.96 6.68
C THR A 249 16.64 16.91 7.51
N ASP A 250 17.94 17.05 7.70
CA ASP A 250 18.75 16.16 8.57
C ASP A 250 18.16 16.05 9.99
N LYS A 251 17.45 17.08 10.46
CA LYS A 251 16.82 17.08 11.78
C LYS A 251 15.47 16.36 11.80
N THR A 252 14.71 16.47 10.74
CA THR A 252 13.36 15.88 10.66
C THR A 252 13.40 14.44 10.15
N GLY A 253 14.35 14.10 9.33
CA GLY A 253 14.51 12.78 8.68
C GLY A 253 13.80 12.72 7.36
#